data_cd1f971de6e2135092d42ba76a4604ca
#
_entry.id   cd1f971de6e2135092d42ba76a4604ca
#
_cell.length_a   1.000
_cell.length_b   1.000
_cell.length_c   1.000
_cell.angle_alpha   90.00
_cell.angle_beta   90.00
_cell.angle_gamma   90.00
#
_symmetry.space_group_name_H-M   'P 1'
#
loop_
_entity.id
_entity.type
_entity.pdbx_description
1 polymer ?
#
loop_
_entity_poly.entity_id
_entity_poly.type
_entity_poly.pdbx_seq_one_letter_code
_entity_poly.pdbx_strand_id
1 'polypeptide(L)'
;TQVLRFLNRLVGPRPLDIETLERQLLLAQDMPGVSIRTVLRPAGTEPGALSLVAQVSRRAVTGFITGDNRGSRLTGPAQFLAAAQLNSFTEFGERTELALFYGDGDTQFFGQVASEAYVGGSGLRVRLYAGRGRATPNGVLNALGYRGDSTVAGLSITSPLIRSRSQSLNLVGAFDAIESDIDIDDANGRRTRFSHDSLRVARLGGDWAVFDLLAGDTRPASNFFTLRLSQGIDGLGARSGEGPDASRAGARAGFTKIGAELTRTQALFPIGTQATVSFLGTVAGQWTNDVLPPSEKFYLGGNRLGRGFYTGEVTGDRAIAVSAELQVSTVLETELLGQALRFDPTAYAFYDYGRTYENLSSDPDRHLASVGIGLRTLINERFETGIEGVHRLTRRPGGSSLPAQKEEALFWRFLARF
;
A
#
# COMPACT_ATOMS: atom_id res chain seq x y z
N THR A 1 -19.91 12.90 19.39
CA THR A 1 -19.30 12.04 18.33
C THR A 1 -18.30 12.85 17.51
N GLN A 2 -17.35 12.19 16.88
CA GLN A 2 -16.33 12.84 16.03
C GLN A 2 -16.95 13.59 14.83
N VAL A 3 -18.03 13.08 14.25
CA VAL A 3 -18.80 13.79 13.20
C VAL A 3 -19.21 15.19 13.70
N LEU A 4 -19.75 15.30 14.91
CA LEU A 4 -20.15 16.59 15.48
C LEU A 4 -18.93 17.52 15.68
N ARG A 5 -17.77 16.98 16.04
CA ARG A 5 -16.54 17.81 16.18
C ARG A 5 -16.12 18.45 14.87
N PHE A 6 -16.32 17.75 13.73
CA PHE A 6 -16.09 18.34 12.39
C PHE A 6 -17.19 19.37 12.05
N LEU A 7 -18.45 19.01 12.19
CA LEU A 7 -19.57 19.87 11.80
C LEU A 7 -19.69 21.14 12.69
N ASN A 8 -19.36 21.05 13.97
CA ASN A 8 -19.41 22.20 14.87
C ASN A 8 -18.41 23.31 14.50
N ARG A 9 -17.38 23.01 13.71
CA ARG A 9 -16.48 24.03 13.17
C ARG A 9 -17.13 24.93 12.12
N LEU A 10 -18.29 24.54 11.58
CA LEU A 10 -19.08 25.33 10.65
C LEU A 10 -20.00 26.31 11.37
N VAL A 11 -20.17 26.16 12.70
CA VAL A 11 -21.00 27.03 13.52
C VAL A 11 -20.17 28.21 14.03
N GLY A 12 -20.54 29.44 13.67
CA GLY A 12 -19.91 30.65 14.16
C GLY A 12 -19.23 31.54 13.11
N PRO A 13 -18.44 31.03 12.15
CA PRO A 13 -17.88 31.85 11.07
C PRO A 13 -18.96 32.56 10.26
N ARG A 14 -18.82 33.91 10.05
CA ARG A 14 -19.74 34.71 9.28
C ARG A 14 -18.97 35.72 8.41
N PRO A 15 -19.08 35.64 7.07
CA PRO A 15 -19.76 34.59 6.29
C PRO A 15 -19.02 33.26 6.34
N LEU A 16 -19.74 32.15 6.19
CA LEU A 16 -19.15 30.83 6.01
C LEU A 16 -18.65 30.70 4.55
N ASP A 17 -17.38 30.43 4.36
CA ASP A 17 -16.82 30.18 3.02
C ASP A 17 -17.08 28.72 2.57
N ILE A 18 -17.12 28.52 1.26
CA ILE A 18 -17.41 27.22 0.64
C ILE A 18 -16.28 26.23 0.89
N GLU A 19 -15.04 26.67 0.95
CA GLU A 19 -13.86 25.81 1.14
C GLU A 19 -13.87 25.21 2.53
N THR A 20 -14.18 25.99 3.56
CA THR A 20 -14.35 25.52 4.93
C THR A 20 -15.51 24.53 5.05
N LEU A 21 -16.65 24.81 4.41
CA LEU A 21 -17.80 23.91 4.37
C LEU A 21 -17.40 22.57 3.74
N GLU A 22 -16.84 22.61 2.55
CA GLU A 22 -16.40 21.42 1.81
C GLU A 22 -15.40 20.61 2.61
N ARG A 23 -14.36 21.25 3.18
CA ARG A 23 -13.34 20.60 3.99
C ARG A 23 -13.95 19.84 5.16
N GLN A 24 -14.82 20.45 5.95
CA GLN A 24 -15.39 19.81 7.13
C GLN A 24 -16.33 18.66 6.77
N LEU A 25 -17.10 18.79 5.70
CA LEU A 25 -17.95 17.70 5.21
C LEU A 25 -17.13 16.52 4.72
N LEU A 26 -16.05 16.77 3.99
CA LEU A 26 -15.15 15.71 3.51
C LEU A 26 -14.43 15.01 4.67
N LEU A 27 -13.92 15.74 5.68
CA LEU A 27 -13.33 15.16 6.87
C LEU A 27 -14.30 14.27 7.63
N ALA A 28 -15.58 14.67 7.69
CA ALA A 28 -16.62 13.86 8.32
C ALA A 28 -16.93 12.59 7.48
N GLN A 29 -16.88 12.66 6.15
CA GLN A 29 -17.05 11.50 5.26
C GLN A 29 -15.85 10.55 5.29
N ASP A 30 -14.65 11.04 5.60
CA ASP A 30 -13.42 10.23 5.71
C ASP A 30 -13.41 9.31 6.96
N MET A 31 -14.39 9.45 7.84
CA MET A 31 -14.44 8.60 9.04
C MET A 31 -14.71 7.14 8.70
N PRO A 32 -13.95 6.20 9.31
CA PRO A 32 -14.09 4.77 9.05
C PRO A 32 -15.51 4.26 9.27
N GLY A 33 -16.05 3.58 8.26
CA GLY A 33 -17.36 2.97 8.32
C GLY A 33 -18.54 3.96 8.37
N VAL A 34 -18.30 5.26 8.24
CA VAL A 34 -19.34 6.30 8.31
C VAL A 34 -19.72 6.77 6.90
N SER A 35 -21.01 6.89 6.67
CA SER A 35 -21.59 7.52 5.48
C SER A 35 -22.48 8.68 5.91
N ILE A 36 -22.28 9.86 5.31
CA ILE A 36 -22.98 11.09 5.68
C ILE A 36 -23.68 11.67 4.46
N ARG A 37 -24.97 11.93 4.60
CA ARG A 37 -25.76 12.72 3.66
C ARG A 37 -26.12 14.06 4.32
N THR A 38 -25.83 15.17 3.65
CA THR A 38 -26.06 16.49 4.20
C THR A 38 -26.99 17.30 3.32
N VAL A 39 -27.87 18.08 3.96
CA VAL A 39 -28.79 19.03 3.30
C VAL A 39 -28.68 20.37 4.01
N LEU A 40 -28.47 21.42 3.23
CA LEU A 40 -28.56 22.80 3.72
C LEU A 40 -30.01 23.31 3.53
N ARG A 41 -30.58 23.89 4.57
CA ARG A 41 -31.91 24.49 4.56
C ARG A 41 -31.84 25.91 5.12
N PRO A 42 -32.70 26.84 4.67
CA PRO A 42 -32.85 28.12 5.35
C PRO A 42 -33.23 27.92 6.82
N ALA A 43 -32.58 28.67 7.72
CA ALA A 43 -32.83 28.57 9.17
C ALA A 43 -33.51 29.85 9.64
N GLY A 44 -34.80 29.74 9.98
CA GLY A 44 -35.58 30.86 10.55
C GLY A 44 -35.84 31.97 9.59
N THR A 45 -36.07 33.19 10.14
CA THR A 45 -36.41 34.41 9.44
C THR A 45 -35.20 35.31 9.16
N GLU A 46 -34.02 34.96 9.66
CA GLU A 46 -32.80 35.75 9.42
C GLU A 46 -32.27 35.50 8.01
N PRO A 47 -32.11 36.57 7.16
CA PRO A 47 -31.54 36.42 5.82
C PRO A 47 -30.14 35.86 5.85
N GLY A 48 -29.91 34.78 5.06
CA GLY A 48 -28.62 34.12 4.95
C GLY A 48 -28.31 33.08 6.05
N ALA A 49 -29.19 32.90 7.05
CA ALA A 49 -29.04 31.86 8.04
C ALA A 49 -29.37 30.46 7.45
N LEU A 50 -28.46 29.51 7.59
CA LEU A 50 -28.62 28.15 7.08
C LEU A 50 -28.52 27.14 8.21
N SER A 51 -29.35 26.11 8.13
CA SER A 51 -29.29 24.92 8.98
C SER A 51 -28.73 23.74 8.17
N LEU A 52 -27.66 23.12 8.68
CA LEU A 52 -27.09 21.91 8.12
C LEU A 52 -27.69 20.70 8.79
N VAL A 53 -28.45 19.91 8.04
CA VAL A 53 -28.99 18.62 8.51
C VAL A 53 -28.09 17.52 7.98
N ALA A 54 -27.51 16.72 8.88
CA ALA A 54 -26.64 15.59 8.55
C ALA A 54 -27.30 14.28 8.97
N GLN A 55 -27.57 13.40 8.00
CA GLN A 55 -27.98 12.03 8.24
C GLN A 55 -26.75 11.14 8.20
N VAL A 56 -26.48 10.46 9.31
CA VAL A 56 -25.29 9.64 9.48
C VAL A 56 -25.70 8.17 9.57
N SER A 57 -25.07 7.32 8.77
CA SER A 57 -25.15 5.87 8.88
C SER A 57 -23.77 5.27 9.11
N ARG A 58 -23.72 4.11 9.78
CA ARG A 58 -22.47 3.45 10.14
C ARG A 58 -22.47 1.98 9.76
N ARG A 59 -21.38 1.54 9.12
CA ARG A 59 -21.00 0.13 9.01
C ARG A 59 -20.00 -0.19 10.12
N ALA A 60 -20.47 -0.86 11.15
CA ALA A 60 -19.66 -1.15 12.33
C ALA A 60 -18.50 -2.08 12.04
N VAL A 61 -18.69 -3.03 11.12
CA VAL A 61 -17.70 -4.02 10.72
C VAL A 61 -17.54 -3.97 9.21
N THR A 62 -16.30 -3.91 8.74
CA THR A 62 -15.91 -4.06 7.34
C THR A 62 -14.69 -4.95 7.25
N GLY A 63 -14.41 -5.49 6.09
CA GLY A 63 -13.24 -6.31 5.92
C GLY A 63 -13.03 -6.71 4.46
N PHE A 64 -11.93 -7.42 4.24
CA PHE A 64 -11.62 -7.99 2.94
C PHE A 64 -10.75 -9.24 3.07
N ILE A 65 -10.80 -10.05 2.05
CA ILE A 65 -9.90 -11.17 1.81
C ILE A 65 -9.34 -11.00 0.40
N THR A 66 -8.04 -11.12 0.24
CA THR A 66 -7.37 -11.11 -1.06
C THR A 66 -6.38 -12.26 -1.15
N GLY A 67 -6.16 -12.74 -2.36
CA GLY A 67 -5.15 -13.76 -2.63
C GLY A 67 -4.63 -13.62 -4.06
N ASP A 68 -3.40 -14.08 -4.25
CA ASP A 68 -2.73 -14.12 -5.53
C ASP A 68 -1.63 -15.21 -5.55
N ASN A 69 -1.03 -15.44 -6.73
CA ASN A 69 0.08 -16.35 -6.90
C ASN A 69 1.41 -15.65 -7.22
N ARG A 70 1.61 -14.44 -6.68
CA ARG A 70 2.85 -13.66 -6.83
C ARG A 70 3.70 -13.61 -5.55
N GLY A 71 3.43 -14.46 -4.58
CA GLY A 71 4.26 -14.62 -3.39
C GLY A 71 5.72 -14.91 -3.76
N SER A 72 6.62 -14.82 -2.79
CA SER A 72 8.03 -15.11 -3.01
C SER A 72 8.24 -16.56 -3.47
N ARG A 73 9.17 -16.77 -4.37
CA ARG A 73 9.57 -18.14 -4.81
C ARG A 73 10.05 -19.03 -3.66
N LEU A 74 10.59 -18.43 -2.63
CA LEU A 74 11.13 -19.13 -1.47
C LEU A 74 10.04 -19.55 -0.48
N THR A 75 8.95 -18.77 -0.40
CA THR A 75 7.83 -19.04 0.52
C THR A 75 6.58 -19.56 -0.19
N GLY A 76 6.70 -19.95 -1.47
CA GLY A 76 5.59 -20.42 -2.31
C GLY A 76 4.85 -19.26 -2.99
N PRO A 77 4.32 -19.49 -4.21
CA PRO A 77 3.72 -18.42 -4.99
C PRO A 77 2.35 -17.99 -4.49
N ALA A 78 1.54 -18.90 -3.93
CA ALA A 78 0.23 -18.53 -3.44
C ALA A 78 0.32 -17.83 -2.07
N GLN A 79 -0.37 -16.71 -1.96
CA GLN A 79 -0.43 -15.90 -0.74
C GLN A 79 -1.81 -15.33 -0.53
N PHE A 80 -2.17 -15.14 0.74
CA PHE A 80 -3.48 -14.66 1.15
C PHE A 80 -3.32 -13.59 2.24
N LEU A 81 -4.20 -12.60 2.20
CA LEU A 81 -4.32 -11.58 3.23
C LEU A 81 -5.81 -11.41 3.57
N ALA A 82 -6.13 -11.53 4.84
CA ALA A 82 -7.46 -11.21 5.37
C ALA A 82 -7.35 -10.05 6.36
N ALA A 83 -8.27 -9.10 6.29
CA ALA A 83 -8.36 -8.02 7.27
C ALA A 83 -9.81 -7.79 7.69
N ALA A 84 -10.01 -7.61 8.99
CA ALA A 84 -11.29 -7.22 9.61
C ALA A 84 -11.11 -5.91 10.34
N GLN A 85 -12.07 -5.01 10.22
CA GLN A 85 -12.04 -3.66 10.76
C GLN A 85 -13.29 -3.39 11.60
N LEU A 86 -13.10 -2.89 12.79
CA LEU A 86 -14.12 -2.37 13.69
C LEU A 86 -14.11 -0.86 13.61
N ASN A 87 -15.23 -0.26 13.19
CA ASN A 87 -15.29 1.15 12.80
C ASN A 87 -16.19 1.96 13.75
N SER A 88 -15.65 3.05 14.30
CA SER A 88 -16.40 4.12 14.99
C SER A 88 -17.33 3.62 16.11
N PHE A 89 -16.86 2.71 16.96
CA PHE A 89 -17.62 2.22 18.11
C PHE A 89 -17.69 3.23 19.25
N THR A 90 -16.69 4.13 19.33
CA THR A 90 -16.62 5.19 20.34
C THR A 90 -16.89 6.57 19.73
N GLU A 91 -16.74 7.60 20.52
CA GLU A 91 -16.88 9.00 20.08
C GLU A 91 -15.69 9.54 19.29
N PHE A 92 -14.56 8.79 19.22
CA PHE A 92 -13.33 9.23 18.57
C PHE A 92 -13.26 8.90 17.09
N GLY A 93 -14.29 8.20 16.54
CA GLY A 93 -14.30 7.81 15.13
C GLY A 93 -13.16 6.88 14.75
N GLU A 94 -12.83 5.99 15.66
CA GLU A 94 -11.68 5.09 15.55
C GLU A 94 -11.93 3.94 14.58
N ARG A 95 -10.83 3.35 14.12
CA ARG A 95 -10.80 2.08 13.39
C ARG A 95 -9.80 1.16 14.06
N THR A 96 -10.25 0.00 14.49
CA THR A 96 -9.37 -1.08 14.94
C THR A 96 -9.35 -2.18 13.88
N GLU A 97 -8.17 -2.59 13.45
CA GLU A 97 -7.93 -3.53 12.36
C GLU A 97 -7.14 -4.73 12.86
N LEU A 98 -7.57 -5.92 12.50
CA LEU A 98 -6.80 -7.15 12.56
C LEU A 98 -6.51 -7.59 11.12
N ALA A 99 -5.24 -7.78 10.79
CA ALA A 99 -4.78 -8.28 9.49
C ALA A 99 -3.95 -9.55 9.68
N LEU A 100 -4.22 -10.55 8.83
CA LEU A 100 -3.54 -11.84 8.84
C LEU A 100 -3.06 -12.16 7.42
N PHE A 101 -1.76 -12.35 7.28
CA PHE A 101 -1.14 -12.78 6.03
C PHE A 101 -0.67 -14.23 6.17
N TYR A 102 -0.86 -15.00 5.11
CA TYR A 102 -0.50 -16.42 5.02
C TYR A 102 0.13 -16.73 3.67
N GLY A 103 1.29 -17.38 3.68
CA GLY A 103 1.96 -17.95 2.50
C GLY A 103 1.69 -19.45 2.40
N ASP A 104 1.60 -19.94 1.17
CA ASP A 104 1.28 -21.34 0.87
C ASP A 104 2.24 -22.33 1.55
N GLY A 105 1.69 -23.46 2.01
CA GLY A 105 2.46 -24.53 2.64
C GLY A 105 3.05 -24.17 4.01
N ASP A 106 2.40 -23.30 4.77
CA ASP A 106 2.83 -22.82 6.10
C ASP A 106 4.22 -22.15 6.11
N THR A 107 4.63 -21.65 4.95
CA THR A 107 5.97 -21.06 4.77
C THR A 107 6.09 -19.65 5.31
N GLN A 108 4.98 -18.94 5.41
CA GLN A 108 4.96 -17.60 5.94
C GLN A 108 3.63 -17.27 6.62
N PHE A 109 3.72 -16.69 7.80
CA PHE A 109 2.58 -16.15 8.53
C PHE A 109 2.96 -14.79 9.10
N PHE A 110 2.06 -13.80 9.02
CA PHE A 110 2.19 -12.52 9.69
C PHE A 110 0.84 -12.04 10.19
N GLY A 111 0.77 -11.65 11.46
CA GLY A 111 -0.41 -11.07 12.07
C GLY A 111 -0.12 -9.66 12.57
N GLN A 112 -1.06 -8.73 12.36
CA GLN A 112 -0.97 -7.34 12.81
C GLN A 112 -2.29 -6.89 13.40
N VAL A 113 -2.20 -6.15 14.50
CA VAL A 113 -3.29 -5.34 15.04
C VAL A 113 -2.92 -3.87 14.93
N ALA A 114 -3.89 -3.03 14.57
CA ALA A 114 -3.73 -1.59 14.51
C ALA A 114 -4.97 -0.89 15.02
N SER A 115 -4.80 0.26 15.68
CA SER A 115 -5.91 1.13 16.06
C SER A 115 -5.58 2.57 15.66
N GLU A 116 -6.49 3.22 14.97
CA GLU A 116 -6.40 4.61 14.53
C GLU A 116 -7.57 5.39 15.09
N ALA A 117 -7.34 6.59 15.61
CA ALA A 117 -8.37 7.46 16.14
C ALA A 117 -8.13 8.93 15.73
N TYR A 118 -9.22 9.70 15.63
CA TYR A 118 -9.14 11.14 15.40
C TYR A 118 -8.87 11.90 16.70
N VAL A 119 -8.04 12.94 16.59
CA VAL A 119 -7.73 13.85 17.67
C VAL A 119 -8.26 15.24 17.33
N GLY A 120 -9.21 15.72 18.13
CA GLY A 120 -9.85 17.03 17.88
C GLY A 120 -10.72 17.06 16.63
N GLY A 121 -10.90 18.24 16.01
CA GLY A 121 -11.76 18.47 14.84
C GLY A 121 -10.99 18.96 13.60
N SER A 122 -9.66 18.81 13.56
CA SER A 122 -8.83 19.21 12.40
C SER A 122 -8.64 18.12 11.35
N GLY A 123 -9.03 16.87 11.68
CA GLY A 123 -8.74 15.69 10.87
C GLY A 123 -7.42 15.00 11.25
N LEU A 124 -6.73 15.47 12.30
CA LEU A 124 -5.54 14.80 12.82
C LEU A 124 -5.88 13.38 13.26
N ARG A 125 -5.10 12.39 12.82
CA ARG A 125 -5.25 10.98 13.17
C ARG A 125 -3.98 10.46 13.80
N VAL A 126 -4.14 9.64 14.81
CA VAL A 126 -3.05 8.91 15.47
C VAL A 126 -3.33 7.42 15.32
N ARG A 127 -2.35 6.67 14.83
CA ARG A 127 -2.42 5.23 14.65
C ARG A 127 -1.30 4.56 15.43
N LEU A 128 -1.67 3.54 16.21
CA LEU A 128 -0.76 2.59 16.85
C LEU A 128 -0.90 1.24 16.17
N TYR A 129 0.18 0.52 16.01
CA TYR A 129 0.16 -0.82 15.43
C TYR A 129 1.27 -1.69 15.99
N ALA A 130 1.00 -2.99 16.01
CA ALA A 130 1.98 -4.02 16.34
C ALA A 130 1.69 -5.27 15.52
N GLY A 131 2.74 -5.94 15.06
CA GLY A 131 2.63 -7.16 14.28
C GLY A 131 3.81 -8.08 14.52
N ARG A 132 3.57 -9.37 14.27
CA ARG A 132 4.61 -10.40 14.33
C ARG A 132 4.42 -11.41 13.21
N GLY A 133 5.53 -11.85 12.64
CA GLY A 133 5.51 -12.84 11.59
C GLY A 133 6.65 -13.84 11.69
N ARG A 134 6.47 -14.93 10.95
CA ARG A 134 7.44 -15.98 10.78
C ARG A 134 7.51 -16.41 9.33
N ALA A 135 8.73 -16.69 8.86
CA ALA A 135 8.98 -17.26 7.55
C ALA A 135 9.87 -18.52 7.71
N THR A 136 9.42 -19.62 7.11
CA THR A 136 10.14 -20.90 7.03
C THR A 136 10.19 -21.31 5.55
N PRO A 137 11.11 -20.72 4.75
CA PRO A 137 11.14 -20.93 3.31
C PRO A 137 11.38 -22.39 2.93
N ASN A 138 10.96 -22.76 1.73
CA ASN A 138 11.15 -24.07 1.14
C ASN A 138 12.54 -24.24 0.49
N GLY A 139 12.83 -25.46 -0.01
CA GLY A 139 14.02 -25.77 -0.78
C GLY A 139 15.31 -25.79 0.04
N VAL A 140 16.38 -25.22 -0.47
CA VAL A 140 17.70 -25.23 0.17
C VAL A 140 17.68 -24.58 1.56
N LEU A 141 16.89 -23.52 1.74
CA LEU A 141 16.77 -22.85 3.04
C LEU A 141 16.08 -23.71 4.09
N ASN A 142 15.11 -24.52 3.67
CA ASN A 142 14.49 -25.51 4.56
C ASN A 142 15.52 -26.54 5.03
N ALA A 143 16.37 -27.05 4.13
CA ALA A 143 17.42 -27.98 4.47
C ALA A 143 18.46 -27.44 5.48
N LEU A 144 18.59 -26.11 5.55
CA LEU A 144 19.42 -25.41 6.55
C LEU A 144 18.66 -25.11 7.85
N GLY A 145 17.42 -25.57 7.99
CA GLY A 145 16.57 -25.23 9.14
C GLY A 145 16.28 -23.73 9.26
N TYR A 146 16.32 -22.98 8.14
CA TYR A 146 16.11 -21.53 8.14
C TYR A 146 14.75 -21.16 8.74
N ARG A 147 14.78 -20.22 9.66
CA ARG A 147 13.60 -19.61 10.26
C ARG A 147 13.85 -18.13 10.48
N GLY A 148 13.02 -17.29 9.86
CA GLY A 148 12.98 -15.85 10.09
C GLY A 148 11.80 -15.49 10.99
N ASP A 149 12.04 -14.82 12.10
CA ASP A 149 11.02 -14.20 12.95
C ASP A 149 11.14 -12.69 12.85
N SER A 150 10.04 -11.97 12.67
CA SER A 150 10.00 -10.52 12.62
C SER A 150 8.92 -9.96 13.54
N THR A 151 9.22 -8.86 14.21
CA THR A 151 8.26 -8.11 15.03
C THR A 151 8.35 -6.64 14.65
N VAL A 152 7.22 -6.00 14.48
CA VAL A 152 7.13 -4.57 14.23
C VAL A 152 6.14 -3.93 15.20
N ALA A 153 6.48 -2.78 15.75
CA ALA A 153 5.57 -1.94 16.49
C ALA A 153 5.80 -0.48 16.08
N GLY A 154 4.75 0.32 16.01
CA GLY A 154 4.90 1.69 15.57
C GLY A 154 3.75 2.60 15.92
N LEU A 155 4.04 3.89 15.78
CA LEU A 155 3.11 5.01 15.93
C LEU A 155 3.16 5.81 14.64
N SER A 156 2.00 6.22 14.11
CA SER A 156 1.95 7.23 13.05
C SER A 156 0.93 8.31 13.34
N ILE A 157 1.24 9.50 12.86
CA ILE A 157 0.40 10.70 12.97
C ILE A 157 0.18 11.21 11.56
N THR A 158 -1.08 11.40 11.16
CA THR A 158 -1.47 11.93 9.86
C THR A 158 -2.27 13.20 10.04
N SER A 159 -1.83 14.28 9.40
CA SER A 159 -2.51 15.59 9.40
C SER A 159 -2.93 15.97 7.99
N PRO A 160 -4.24 16.13 7.68
CA PRO A 160 -4.70 16.60 6.40
C PRO A 160 -4.47 18.11 6.27
N LEU A 161 -3.42 18.50 5.53
CA LEU A 161 -3.10 19.91 5.26
C LEU A 161 -4.12 20.52 4.28
N ILE A 162 -4.41 19.79 3.20
CA ILE A 162 -5.43 20.15 2.19
C ILE A 162 -6.44 19.00 2.12
N ARG A 163 -7.73 19.36 2.08
CA ARG A 163 -8.81 18.40 1.86
C ARG A 163 -9.94 19.09 1.10
N SER A 164 -10.00 18.89 -0.21
CA SER A 164 -11.04 19.33 -1.12
C SER A 164 -11.44 18.19 -2.06
N ARG A 165 -12.41 18.42 -2.95
CA ARG A 165 -12.81 17.42 -3.95
C ARG A 165 -11.75 17.21 -5.02
N SER A 166 -11.01 18.26 -5.37
CA SER A 166 -9.97 18.20 -6.40
C SER A 166 -8.61 17.77 -5.88
N GLN A 167 -8.33 17.93 -4.58
CA GLN A 167 -7.02 17.57 -4.03
C GLN A 167 -7.06 17.24 -2.54
N SER A 168 -6.15 16.38 -2.14
CA SER A 168 -5.92 15.99 -0.74
C SER A 168 -4.42 15.91 -0.50
N LEU A 169 -3.92 16.66 0.49
CA LEU A 169 -2.52 16.61 0.92
C LEU A 169 -2.47 16.25 2.41
N ASN A 170 -1.86 15.11 2.70
CA ASN A 170 -1.63 14.65 4.07
C ASN A 170 -0.14 14.75 4.40
N LEU A 171 0.18 15.30 5.56
CA LEU A 171 1.49 15.18 6.19
C LEU A 171 1.47 13.94 7.09
N VAL A 172 2.50 13.11 6.99
CA VAL A 172 2.60 11.85 7.74
C VAL A 172 3.92 11.82 8.49
N GLY A 173 3.87 11.66 9.81
CA GLY A 173 5.00 11.32 10.67
C GLY A 173 4.81 9.92 11.21
N ALA A 174 5.89 9.11 11.30
CA ALA A 174 5.83 7.79 11.89
C ALA A 174 7.12 7.44 12.62
N PHE A 175 7.02 6.54 13.58
CA PHE A 175 8.14 5.92 14.27
C PHE A 175 7.91 4.41 14.35
N ASP A 176 8.89 3.65 13.86
CA ASP A 176 8.86 2.19 13.81
C ASP A 176 9.96 1.59 14.67
N ALA A 177 9.63 0.58 15.44
CA ALA A 177 10.55 -0.35 16.08
C ALA A 177 10.42 -1.70 15.37
N ILE A 178 11.51 -2.19 14.80
CA ILE A 178 11.55 -3.41 14.00
C ILE A 178 12.61 -4.33 14.57
N GLU A 179 12.22 -5.57 14.86
CA GLU A 179 13.13 -6.64 15.27
C GLU A 179 13.05 -7.75 14.21
N SER A 180 14.20 -8.24 13.77
CA SER A 180 14.30 -9.29 12.77
C SER A 180 15.39 -10.28 13.18
N ASP A 181 14.99 -11.52 13.44
CA ASP A 181 15.86 -12.64 13.80
C ASP A 181 15.85 -13.69 12.71
N ILE A 182 17.01 -14.19 12.33
CA ILE A 182 17.16 -15.35 11.46
C ILE A 182 17.94 -16.41 12.22
N ASP A 183 17.33 -17.57 12.34
CA ASP A 183 17.96 -18.78 12.89
C ASP A 183 18.22 -19.80 11.78
N ILE A 184 19.27 -20.58 11.94
CA ILE A 184 19.59 -21.78 11.13
C ILE A 184 20.00 -22.92 12.04
N ASP A 185 19.98 -24.15 11.52
CA ASP A 185 20.49 -25.29 12.21
C ASP A 185 22.00 -25.49 11.92
N ASP A 186 22.80 -25.71 12.97
CA ASP A 186 24.21 -25.98 12.84
C ASP A 186 24.46 -27.46 12.34
N ALA A 187 25.71 -27.84 12.15
CA ALA A 187 26.08 -29.16 11.69
C ALA A 187 25.60 -30.30 12.62
N ASN A 188 25.23 -29.99 13.86
CA ASN A 188 24.71 -30.95 14.84
C ASN A 188 23.17 -30.89 14.95
N GLY A 189 22.51 -30.13 14.08
CA GLY A 189 21.06 -29.94 14.10
C GLY A 189 20.56 -29.04 15.24
N ARG A 190 21.44 -28.28 15.91
CA ARG A 190 21.05 -27.35 16.95
C ARG A 190 20.73 -25.98 16.30
N ARG A 191 19.61 -25.39 16.71
CA ARG A 191 19.21 -24.05 16.29
C ARG A 191 20.15 -23.01 16.84
N THR A 192 20.71 -22.19 15.95
CA THR A 192 21.63 -21.10 16.30
C THR A 192 21.18 -19.84 15.58
N ARG A 193 21.36 -18.68 16.25
CA ARG A 193 21.09 -17.39 15.62
C ARG A 193 22.12 -17.13 14.52
N PHE A 194 21.60 -16.91 13.30
CA PHE A 194 22.41 -16.55 12.14
C PHE A 194 22.53 -15.03 12.00
N SER A 195 21.41 -14.29 12.15
CA SER A 195 21.44 -12.84 12.13
C SER A 195 20.37 -12.20 13.00
N HIS A 196 20.67 -10.96 13.45
CA HIS A 196 19.77 -10.14 14.23
C HIS A 196 19.89 -8.66 13.84
N ASP A 197 18.75 -8.05 13.49
CA ASP A 197 18.61 -6.61 13.33
C ASP A 197 17.56 -6.06 14.28
N SER A 198 17.90 -4.96 14.93
CA SER A 198 17.00 -4.17 15.75
C SER A 198 17.03 -2.74 15.27
N LEU A 199 15.94 -2.25 14.66
CA LEU A 199 15.89 -0.94 14.03
C LEU A 199 14.90 -0.03 14.72
N ARG A 200 15.25 1.27 14.76
CA ARG A 200 14.38 2.37 15.21
C ARG A 200 14.37 3.40 14.09
N VAL A 201 13.23 3.58 13.45
CA VAL A 201 13.16 4.40 12.23
C VAL A 201 12.12 5.49 12.39
N ALA A 202 12.56 6.74 12.32
CA ALA A 202 11.68 7.89 12.19
C ALA A 202 11.40 8.16 10.71
N ARG A 203 10.13 8.41 10.36
CA ARG A 203 9.71 8.70 9.00
C ARG A 203 8.90 9.98 8.94
N LEU A 204 9.18 10.81 7.94
CA LEU A 204 8.41 12.03 7.66
C LEU A 204 8.09 12.06 6.18
N GLY A 205 6.88 12.46 5.82
CA GLY A 205 6.54 12.55 4.40
C GLY A 205 5.16 13.11 4.13
N GLY A 206 4.78 13.09 2.86
CA GLY A 206 3.51 13.58 2.38
C GLY A 206 2.87 12.63 1.38
N ASP A 207 1.54 12.60 1.39
CA ASP A 207 0.69 11.94 0.40
C ASP A 207 -0.18 13.00 -0.26
N TRP A 208 -0.02 13.18 -1.57
CA TRP A 208 -0.74 14.18 -2.34
C TRP A 208 -1.53 13.52 -3.47
N ALA A 209 -2.85 13.62 -3.40
CA ALA A 209 -3.77 13.20 -4.43
C ALA A 209 -4.34 14.43 -5.12
N VAL A 210 -4.32 14.46 -6.45
CA VAL A 210 -4.82 15.58 -7.27
C VAL A 210 -5.61 15.03 -8.46
N PHE A 211 -6.78 15.58 -8.64
CA PHE A 211 -7.57 15.43 -9.86
C PHE A 211 -7.32 16.65 -10.75
N ASP A 212 -7.00 16.44 -12.02
CA ASP A 212 -6.73 17.51 -12.97
C ASP A 212 -7.40 17.31 -14.34
N LEU A 213 -7.51 18.41 -15.07
CA LEU A 213 -8.05 18.50 -16.43
C LEU A 213 -7.01 19.08 -17.40
N LEU A 214 -5.72 18.89 -17.13
CA LEU A 214 -4.62 19.45 -17.94
C LEU A 214 -4.67 19.02 -19.41
N ALA A 215 -5.20 17.84 -19.71
CA ALA A 215 -5.38 17.34 -21.08
C ALA A 215 -6.72 17.72 -21.71
N GLY A 216 -7.50 18.60 -21.05
CA GLY A 216 -8.83 19.06 -21.43
C GLY A 216 -9.95 18.42 -20.62
N ASP A 217 -11.12 19.05 -20.63
CA ASP A 217 -12.29 18.68 -19.81
C ASP A 217 -12.82 17.27 -20.07
N THR A 218 -12.63 16.76 -21.29
CA THR A 218 -13.02 15.40 -21.69
C THR A 218 -11.98 14.34 -21.32
N ARG A 219 -10.82 14.74 -20.79
CA ARG A 219 -9.68 13.86 -20.47
C ARG A 219 -9.20 14.08 -19.05
N PRO A 220 -10.04 13.75 -18.06
CA PRO A 220 -9.67 13.89 -16.65
C PRO A 220 -8.50 12.98 -16.30
N ALA A 221 -7.72 13.42 -15.31
CA ALA A 221 -6.66 12.61 -14.74
C ALA A 221 -6.68 12.65 -13.23
N SER A 222 -6.26 11.55 -12.62
CA SER A 222 -5.96 11.47 -11.20
C SER A 222 -4.47 11.20 -11.02
N ASN A 223 -3.86 11.93 -10.08
CA ASN A 223 -2.46 11.78 -9.73
C ASN A 223 -2.36 11.45 -8.25
N PHE A 224 -1.46 10.55 -7.93
CA PHE A 224 -1.12 10.23 -6.55
C PHE A 224 0.39 10.26 -6.39
N PHE A 225 0.87 11.14 -5.53
CA PHE A 225 2.29 11.32 -5.24
C PHE A 225 2.55 11.03 -3.76
N THR A 226 3.57 10.23 -3.49
CA THR A 226 4.09 10.00 -2.15
C THR A 226 5.56 10.39 -2.06
N LEU A 227 5.94 10.98 -0.95
CA LEU A 227 7.33 11.27 -0.59
C LEU A 227 7.56 10.82 0.85
N ARG A 228 8.66 10.11 1.10
CA ARG A 228 9.05 9.64 2.44
C ARG A 228 10.54 9.84 2.67
N LEU A 229 10.88 10.60 3.69
CA LEU A 229 12.19 10.63 4.31
C LEU A 229 12.20 9.65 5.48
N SER A 230 13.15 8.75 5.53
CA SER A 230 13.32 7.79 6.62
C SER A 230 14.71 7.94 7.21
N GLN A 231 14.76 8.08 8.53
CA GLN A 231 15.99 8.20 9.30
C GLN A 231 16.04 7.05 10.31
N GLY A 232 16.98 6.15 10.13
CA GLY A 232 17.37 5.18 11.15
C GLY A 232 18.04 5.90 12.31
N ILE A 233 17.76 5.49 13.53
CA ILE A 233 18.31 6.06 14.75
C ILE A 233 19.30 5.08 15.34
N ASP A 234 20.56 5.50 15.42
CA ASP A 234 21.61 4.74 16.09
C ASP A 234 21.52 5.01 17.61
N GLY A 235 20.64 4.28 18.26
CA GLY A 235 20.29 4.47 19.67
C GLY A 235 19.01 3.72 20.04
N LEU A 236 18.53 3.86 21.26
CA LEU A 236 17.32 3.20 21.76
C LEU A 236 17.36 1.65 21.60
N GLY A 237 18.56 1.06 21.68
CA GLY A 237 18.77 -0.36 21.49
C GLY A 237 18.82 -0.81 20.03
N ALA A 238 18.91 0.14 19.08
CA ALA A 238 19.05 -0.19 17.66
C ALA A 238 20.42 -0.83 17.38
N ARG A 239 20.41 -1.82 16.48
CA ARG A 239 21.59 -2.59 16.07
C ARG A 239 21.37 -3.17 14.68
N SER A 240 22.34 -3.00 13.78
CA SER A 240 22.39 -3.65 12.49
C SER A 240 23.80 -3.60 11.93
N GLY A 241 24.20 -4.66 11.21
CA GLY A 241 25.46 -4.71 10.47
C GLY A 241 26.74 -4.83 11.31
N GLU A 242 26.63 -4.94 12.64
CA GLU A 242 27.75 -5.07 13.57
C GLU A 242 27.75 -6.44 14.25
N GLY A 243 28.95 -6.97 14.47
CA GLY A 243 29.13 -8.25 15.16
C GLY A 243 29.01 -9.49 14.26
N PRO A 244 29.16 -10.68 14.86
CA PRO A 244 29.16 -11.94 14.10
C PRO A 244 27.76 -12.35 13.59
N ASP A 245 26.70 -11.73 14.10
CA ASP A 245 25.31 -11.92 13.73
C ASP A 245 24.73 -10.78 12.90
N ALA A 246 25.59 -10.02 12.18
CA ALA A 246 25.17 -9.01 11.26
C ALA A 246 24.37 -9.62 10.09
N SER A 247 23.18 -9.12 9.81
CA SER A 247 22.34 -9.58 8.69
C SER A 247 22.94 -9.23 7.33
N ARG A 248 23.70 -8.12 7.27
CA ARG A 248 24.40 -7.63 6.08
C ARG A 248 25.64 -6.83 6.49
N ALA A 249 26.78 -7.21 5.98
CA ALA A 249 28.02 -6.49 6.26
C ALA A 249 27.92 -5.02 5.81
N GLY A 250 28.38 -4.10 6.66
CA GLY A 250 28.37 -2.65 6.39
C GLY A 250 27.01 -1.97 6.50
N ALA A 251 25.91 -2.71 6.77
CA ALA A 251 24.63 -2.07 7.06
C ALA A 251 24.70 -1.28 8.37
N ARG A 252 23.93 -0.21 8.47
CA ARG A 252 23.87 0.65 9.65
C ARG A 252 22.45 0.83 10.14
N ALA A 253 22.26 0.84 11.46
CA ALA A 253 20.99 1.22 12.06
C ALA A 253 20.70 2.72 11.86
N GLY A 254 21.75 3.56 11.82
CA GLY A 254 21.67 5.01 11.61
C GLY A 254 21.77 5.41 10.14
N PHE A 255 20.87 4.94 9.29
CA PHE A 255 20.82 5.26 7.87
C PHE A 255 19.88 6.43 7.55
N THR A 256 20.06 7.05 6.38
CA THR A 256 19.12 8.04 5.82
C THR A 256 18.71 7.60 4.41
N LYS A 257 17.40 7.55 4.15
CA LYS A 257 16.87 7.28 2.80
C LYS A 257 15.69 8.14 2.45
N ILE A 258 15.52 8.42 1.17
CA ILE A 258 14.36 9.09 0.58
C ILE A 258 13.71 8.17 -0.44
N GLY A 259 12.39 8.05 -0.38
CA GLY A 259 11.59 7.31 -1.34
C GLY A 259 10.48 8.18 -1.90
N ALA A 260 10.23 8.05 -3.19
CA ALA A 260 9.15 8.77 -3.88
C ALA A 260 8.42 7.85 -4.85
N GLU A 261 7.14 8.09 -5.04
CA GLU A 261 6.31 7.42 -6.03
C GLU A 261 5.29 8.38 -6.60
N LEU A 262 5.12 8.34 -7.91
CA LEU A 262 4.08 9.05 -8.66
C LEU A 262 3.28 8.04 -9.47
N THR A 263 1.96 8.05 -9.32
CA THR A 263 1.02 7.32 -10.15
C THR A 263 0.06 8.31 -10.82
N ARG A 264 -0.11 8.20 -12.14
CA ARG A 264 -1.07 8.97 -12.93
C ARG A 264 -1.99 8.04 -13.71
N THR A 265 -3.30 8.24 -13.55
CA THR A 265 -4.32 7.64 -14.41
C THR A 265 -4.89 8.74 -15.28
N GLN A 266 -4.73 8.64 -16.59
CA GLN A 266 -5.16 9.63 -17.59
C GLN A 266 -6.22 9.03 -18.49
N ALA A 267 -7.42 9.56 -18.51
CA ALA A 267 -8.40 9.25 -19.56
C ALA A 267 -7.89 9.78 -20.91
N LEU A 268 -7.90 8.94 -21.93
CA LEU A 268 -7.41 9.30 -23.27
C LEU A 268 -8.57 9.63 -24.22
N PHE A 269 -9.44 8.66 -24.47
CA PHE A 269 -10.60 8.84 -25.34
C PHE A 269 -11.65 7.75 -25.06
N PRO A 270 -12.93 8.04 -25.33
CA PRO A 270 -14.00 7.03 -25.27
C PRO A 270 -14.00 6.16 -26.53
N ILE A 271 -14.47 4.91 -26.40
CA ILE A 271 -14.82 4.01 -27.49
C ILE A 271 -16.33 3.83 -27.44
N GLY A 272 -17.05 4.44 -28.38
CA GLY A 272 -18.51 4.49 -28.35
C GLY A 272 -19.02 5.18 -27.08
N THR A 273 -20.14 4.69 -26.53
CA THR A 273 -20.78 5.26 -25.32
C THR A 273 -20.47 4.51 -24.03
N GLN A 274 -19.82 3.34 -24.12
CA GLN A 274 -19.72 2.40 -23.01
C GLN A 274 -18.31 2.12 -22.54
N ALA A 275 -17.28 2.39 -23.35
CA ALA A 275 -15.92 2.07 -23.00
C ALA A 275 -15.02 3.31 -23.02
N THR A 276 -14.00 3.29 -22.18
CA THR A 276 -12.99 4.35 -22.08
C THR A 276 -11.61 3.76 -22.16
N VAL A 277 -10.76 4.37 -23.02
CA VAL A 277 -9.32 4.10 -23.04
C VAL A 277 -8.63 5.02 -22.08
N SER A 278 -7.78 4.47 -21.22
CA SER A 278 -6.98 5.24 -20.27
C SER A 278 -5.54 4.73 -20.22
N PHE A 279 -4.66 5.59 -19.77
CA PHE A 279 -3.26 5.27 -19.49
C PHE A 279 -3.03 5.34 -17.98
N LEU A 280 -2.40 4.31 -17.43
CA LEU A 280 -1.93 4.28 -16.05
C LEU A 280 -0.40 4.20 -16.06
N GLY A 281 0.25 5.21 -15.50
CA GLY A 281 1.69 5.27 -15.36
C GLY A 281 2.09 5.35 -13.89
N THR A 282 3.10 4.58 -13.50
CA THR A 282 3.71 4.64 -12.16
C THR A 282 5.21 4.75 -12.28
N VAL A 283 5.80 5.68 -11.55
CA VAL A 283 7.25 5.82 -11.37
C VAL A 283 7.54 5.81 -9.88
N ALA A 284 8.47 4.95 -9.46
CA ALA A 284 8.88 4.88 -8.07
C ALA A 284 10.41 4.82 -7.96
N GLY A 285 10.95 5.34 -6.87
CA GLY A 285 12.36 5.30 -6.62
C GLY A 285 12.72 5.42 -5.15
N GLN A 286 13.93 4.97 -4.82
CA GLN A 286 14.55 5.12 -3.52
C GLN A 286 15.99 5.55 -3.70
N TRP A 287 16.45 6.46 -2.85
CA TRP A 287 17.82 6.94 -2.83
C TRP A 287 18.38 6.94 -1.40
N THR A 288 19.63 6.49 -1.27
CA THR A 288 20.43 6.55 -0.06
C THR A 288 21.91 6.46 -0.42
N ASN A 289 22.77 6.98 0.46
CA ASN A 289 24.21 6.73 0.40
C ASN A 289 24.66 5.62 1.35
N ASP A 290 23.75 5.13 2.19
CA ASP A 290 24.04 4.11 3.20
C ASP A 290 23.83 2.70 2.66
N VAL A 291 24.57 1.73 3.20
CA VAL A 291 24.27 0.31 3.06
C VAL A 291 23.11 -0.01 4.00
N LEU A 292 21.95 -0.32 3.44
CA LEU A 292 20.73 -0.51 4.22
C LEU A 292 20.63 -1.90 4.84
N PRO A 293 20.03 -2.01 6.03
CA PRO A 293 19.54 -3.31 6.53
C PRO A 293 18.56 -3.95 5.53
N PRO A 294 18.48 -5.29 5.45
CA PRO A 294 17.62 -5.98 4.49
C PRO A 294 16.16 -5.51 4.50
N SER A 295 15.57 -5.24 5.67
CA SER A 295 14.19 -4.78 5.81
C SER A 295 13.91 -3.36 5.27
N GLU A 296 14.96 -2.57 5.01
CA GLU A 296 14.85 -1.18 4.53
C GLU A 296 15.24 -1.02 3.05
N LYS A 297 15.68 -2.10 2.37
CA LYS A 297 15.97 -2.09 0.93
C LYS A 297 14.70 -1.85 0.12
N PHE A 298 14.86 -1.42 -1.11
CA PHE A 298 13.76 -1.36 -2.07
C PHE A 298 13.52 -2.74 -2.67
N TYR A 299 12.24 -3.16 -2.75
CA TYR A 299 11.83 -4.45 -3.27
C TYR A 299 11.15 -4.29 -4.62
N LEU A 300 11.63 -5.01 -5.63
CA LEU A 300 11.03 -5.11 -6.96
C LEU A 300 10.50 -6.51 -7.22
N GLY A 301 9.42 -6.58 -7.99
CA GLY A 301 8.60 -7.77 -8.22
C GLY A 301 7.30 -7.70 -7.41
N GLY A 302 6.27 -8.39 -7.87
CA GLY A 302 4.94 -8.40 -7.25
C GLY A 302 3.88 -7.64 -8.03
N ASN A 303 2.78 -7.30 -7.39
CA ASN A 303 1.56 -6.80 -8.06
C ASN A 303 1.64 -5.38 -8.61
N ARG A 304 2.63 -4.56 -8.23
CA ARG A 304 2.67 -3.13 -8.58
C ARG A 304 3.79 -2.75 -9.53
N LEU A 305 4.99 -3.22 -9.26
CA LEU A 305 6.22 -2.86 -9.98
C LEU A 305 6.98 -4.13 -10.31
N GLY A 306 7.12 -4.44 -11.60
CA GLY A 306 7.74 -5.68 -12.05
C GLY A 306 6.80 -6.88 -11.98
N ARG A 307 5.58 -6.72 -12.51
CA ARG A 307 4.47 -7.70 -12.45
C ARG A 307 4.75 -9.05 -13.10
N GLY A 308 5.79 -9.15 -13.93
CA GLY A 308 6.26 -10.43 -14.46
C GLY A 308 7.00 -11.30 -13.46
N PHE A 309 7.25 -10.81 -12.24
CA PHE A 309 8.12 -11.45 -11.25
C PHE A 309 7.43 -11.62 -9.91
N TYR A 310 7.95 -12.54 -9.10
CA TYR A 310 7.46 -12.77 -7.75
C TYR A 310 7.83 -11.62 -6.81
N THR A 311 7.10 -11.48 -5.71
CA THR A 311 7.32 -10.42 -4.73
C THR A 311 8.76 -10.47 -4.19
N GLY A 312 9.46 -9.33 -4.25
CA GLY A 312 10.83 -9.22 -3.77
C GLY A 312 11.87 -9.99 -4.60
N GLU A 313 11.61 -10.21 -5.87
CA GLU A 313 12.53 -10.95 -6.78
C GLU A 313 13.93 -10.33 -6.82
N VAL A 314 14.01 -8.99 -6.82
CA VAL A 314 15.28 -8.23 -6.67
C VAL A 314 15.10 -7.12 -5.64
N THR A 315 16.18 -6.81 -4.94
CA THR A 315 16.23 -5.76 -3.92
C THR A 315 17.44 -4.86 -4.14
N GLY A 316 17.46 -3.67 -3.56
CA GLY A 316 18.62 -2.79 -3.58
C GLY A 316 18.52 -1.64 -2.60
N ASP A 317 19.67 -1.00 -2.30
CA ASP A 317 19.72 0.20 -1.46
C ASP A 317 19.07 1.38 -2.18
N ARG A 318 19.35 1.50 -3.48
CA ARG A 318 18.76 2.48 -4.39
C ARG A 318 17.98 1.77 -5.48
N ALA A 319 16.95 2.42 -6.00
CA ALA A 319 16.16 1.84 -7.07
C ALA A 319 15.44 2.90 -7.90
N ILE A 320 15.13 2.52 -9.13
CA ILE A 320 14.14 3.17 -9.98
C ILE A 320 13.26 2.10 -10.61
N ALA A 321 11.96 2.34 -10.65
CA ALA A 321 10.99 1.45 -11.25
C ALA A 321 9.92 2.24 -12.01
N VAL A 322 9.51 1.71 -13.15
CA VAL A 322 8.48 2.29 -14.02
C VAL A 322 7.49 1.20 -14.41
N SER A 323 6.21 1.53 -14.37
CA SER A 323 5.13 0.73 -14.93
C SER A 323 4.28 1.60 -15.84
N ALA A 324 4.00 1.13 -17.04
CA ALA A 324 3.13 1.78 -18.01
C ALA A 324 2.05 0.80 -18.45
N GLU A 325 0.79 1.21 -18.40
CA GLU A 325 -0.36 0.36 -18.71
C GLU A 325 -1.37 1.12 -19.57
N LEU A 326 -1.77 0.54 -20.67
CA LEU A 326 -2.90 1.00 -21.49
C LEU A 326 -4.11 0.13 -21.16
N GLN A 327 -5.23 0.77 -20.83
CA GLN A 327 -6.44 0.15 -20.31
C GLN A 327 -7.63 0.44 -21.19
N VAL A 328 -8.52 -0.54 -21.31
CA VAL A 328 -9.87 -0.37 -21.87
C VAL A 328 -10.86 -0.84 -20.82
N SER A 329 -11.61 0.09 -20.27
CA SER A 329 -12.59 -0.18 -19.20
C SER A 329 -14.00 0.02 -19.74
N THR A 330 -14.92 -0.86 -19.34
CA THR A 330 -16.35 -0.75 -19.66
C THR A 330 -17.20 -1.16 -18.45
N VAL A 331 -18.49 -0.87 -18.51
CA VAL A 331 -19.48 -1.29 -17.50
C VAL A 331 -20.50 -2.18 -18.21
N LEU A 332 -20.73 -3.37 -17.67
CA LEU A 332 -21.71 -4.32 -18.15
C LEU A 332 -22.71 -4.61 -17.03
N GLU A 333 -23.97 -4.36 -17.30
CA GLU A 333 -25.06 -4.69 -16.39
C GLU A 333 -25.89 -5.82 -16.98
N THR A 334 -26.16 -6.85 -16.19
CA THR A 334 -26.97 -8.01 -16.57
C THR A 334 -27.82 -8.46 -15.41
N GLU A 335 -28.81 -9.28 -15.69
CA GLU A 335 -29.62 -9.94 -14.69
C GLU A 335 -29.35 -11.45 -14.73
N LEU A 336 -28.99 -12.04 -13.59
CA LEU A 336 -28.79 -13.46 -13.44
C LEU A 336 -29.58 -13.97 -12.25
N LEU A 337 -30.44 -14.97 -12.46
CA LEU A 337 -31.31 -15.57 -11.42
C LEU A 337 -32.16 -14.53 -10.67
N GLY A 338 -32.64 -13.48 -11.37
CA GLY A 338 -33.44 -12.40 -10.79
C GLY A 338 -32.64 -11.41 -9.95
N GLN A 339 -31.31 -11.44 -9.99
CA GLN A 339 -30.44 -10.48 -9.33
C GLN A 339 -29.69 -9.64 -10.38
N ALA A 340 -29.74 -8.32 -10.18
CA ALA A 340 -28.94 -7.40 -10.99
C ALA A 340 -27.45 -7.59 -10.67
N LEU A 341 -26.66 -7.88 -11.68
CA LEU A 341 -25.21 -8.01 -11.60
C LEU A 341 -24.55 -6.93 -12.44
N ARG A 342 -23.62 -6.22 -11.83
CA ARG A 342 -22.78 -5.25 -12.48
C ARG A 342 -21.35 -5.76 -12.54
N PHE A 343 -20.80 -5.76 -13.75
CA PHE A 343 -19.42 -6.10 -14.04
C PHE A 343 -18.71 -4.87 -14.59
N ASP A 344 -17.58 -4.50 -14.00
CA ASP A 344 -16.72 -3.43 -14.50
C ASP A 344 -15.39 -4.04 -15.01
N PRO A 345 -15.38 -4.68 -16.20
CA PRO A 345 -14.17 -5.28 -16.75
C PRO A 345 -13.22 -4.22 -17.29
N THR A 346 -11.93 -4.46 -17.07
CA THR A 346 -10.83 -3.67 -17.63
C THR A 346 -9.82 -4.63 -18.25
N ALA A 347 -9.72 -4.60 -19.57
CA ALA A 347 -8.64 -5.25 -20.31
C ALA A 347 -7.46 -4.29 -20.40
N TYR A 348 -6.23 -4.80 -20.30
CA TYR A 348 -5.05 -3.97 -20.32
C TYR A 348 -3.82 -4.67 -20.89
N ALA A 349 -2.90 -3.86 -21.41
CA ALA A 349 -1.56 -4.27 -21.75
C ALA A 349 -0.55 -3.40 -20.98
N PHE A 350 0.58 -3.99 -20.58
CA PHE A 350 1.55 -3.28 -19.76
C PHE A 350 3.00 -3.58 -20.10
N TYR A 351 3.86 -2.64 -19.73
CA TYR A 351 5.32 -2.77 -19.69
C TYR A 351 5.81 -2.33 -18.32
N ASP A 352 6.61 -3.17 -17.68
CA ASP A 352 7.24 -2.88 -16.40
C ASP A 352 8.77 -2.98 -16.55
N TYR A 353 9.47 -2.01 -15.98
CA TYR A 353 10.93 -2.00 -15.86
C TYR A 353 11.33 -1.57 -14.47
N GLY A 354 12.37 -2.18 -13.92
CA GLY A 354 12.98 -1.72 -12.68
C GLY A 354 14.44 -2.11 -12.58
N ARG A 355 15.21 -1.23 -11.92
CA ARG A 355 16.62 -1.45 -11.63
C ARG A 355 16.91 -1.09 -10.18
N THR A 356 17.68 -1.95 -9.53
CA THR A 356 18.19 -1.76 -8.18
C THR A 356 19.71 -1.63 -8.23
N TYR A 357 20.22 -0.80 -7.31
CA TYR A 357 21.63 -0.53 -7.16
C TYR A 357 22.01 -0.80 -5.71
N GLU A 358 23.19 -1.39 -5.51
CA GLU A 358 23.73 -1.67 -4.20
C GLU A 358 24.83 -0.66 -3.85
N ASN A 359 24.89 -0.26 -2.57
CA ASN A 359 25.96 0.61 -2.08
C ASN A 359 27.15 -0.21 -1.55
N LEU A 360 26.95 -1.49 -1.27
CA LEU A 360 28.02 -2.42 -0.96
C LEU A 360 28.63 -2.94 -2.28
N SER A 361 29.91 -2.71 -2.51
CA SER A 361 30.58 -3.02 -3.77
C SER A 361 30.65 -4.53 -4.10
N SER A 362 30.48 -5.40 -3.10
CA SER A 362 30.38 -6.85 -3.30
C SER A 362 29.04 -7.30 -3.85
N ASP A 363 28.02 -6.48 -3.69
CA ASP A 363 26.65 -6.83 -4.08
C ASP A 363 26.37 -6.30 -5.50
N PRO A 364 25.86 -7.13 -6.41
CA PRO A 364 25.66 -6.71 -7.79
C PRO A 364 24.35 -5.93 -7.97
N ASP A 365 24.40 -4.91 -8.81
CA ASP A 365 23.20 -4.26 -9.34
C ASP A 365 22.32 -5.25 -10.10
N ARG A 366 21.01 -5.07 -10.04
CA ARG A 366 20.02 -5.96 -10.64
C ARG A 366 19.01 -5.17 -11.46
N HIS A 367 18.38 -5.82 -12.41
CA HIS A 367 17.25 -5.25 -13.14
C HIS A 367 16.24 -6.33 -13.51
N LEU A 368 15.03 -5.91 -13.77
CA LEU A 368 13.99 -6.75 -14.33
C LEU A 368 13.13 -5.95 -15.31
N ALA A 369 12.63 -6.64 -16.34
CA ALA A 369 11.72 -6.09 -17.31
C ALA A 369 10.73 -7.16 -17.76
N SER A 370 9.49 -6.77 -17.98
CA SER A 370 8.41 -7.64 -18.47
C SER A 370 7.35 -6.87 -19.24
N VAL A 371 6.67 -7.56 -20.13
CA VAL A 371 5.44 -7.11 -20.79
C VAL A 371 4.33 -8.10 -20.47
N GLY A 372 3.10 -7.66 -20.56
CA GLY A 372 1.98 -8.56 -20.35
C GLY A 372 0.65 -7.96 -20.76
N ILE A 373 -0.35 -8.83 -20.77
CA ILE A 373 -1.74 -8.48 -20.96
C ILE A 373 -2.56 -9.05 -19.80
N GLY A 374 -3.63 -8.40 -19.47
CA GLY A 374 -4.50 -8.87 -18.38
C GLY A 374 -5.94 -8.44 -18.56
N LEU A 375 -6.77 -9.10 -17.78
CA LEU A 375 -8.16 -8.75 -17.59
C LEU A 375 -8.42 -8.70 -16.09
N ARG A 376 -8.97 -7.61 -15.59
CA ARG A 376 -9.51 -7.49 -14.23
C ARG A 376 -10.97 -7.08 -14.28
N THR A 377 -11.76 -7.60 -13.39
CA THR A 377 -13.19 -7.32 -13.33
C THR A 377 -13.61 -7.08 -11.88
N LEU A 378 -14.30 -5.97 -11.65
CA LEU A 378 -14.97 -5.69 -10.39
C LEU A 378 -16.44 -6.09 -10.53
N ILE A 379 -16.95 -6.89 -9.60
CA ILE A 379 -18.31 -7.41 -9.60
C ILE A 379 -19.05 -6.84 -8.39
N ASN A 380 -20.18 -6.15 -8.65
CA ASN A 380 -21.03 -5.54 -7.64
C ASN A 380 -20.25 -4.70 -6.59
N GLU A 381 -19.14 -4.05 -7.00
CA GLU A 381 -18.27 -3.24 -6.15
C GLU A 381 -17.60 -3.99 -4.99
N ARG A 382 -17.81 -5.30 -4.88
CA ARG A 382 -17.37 -6.12 -3.74
C ARG A 382 -16.33 -7.17 -4.09
N PHE A 383 -16.48 -7.81 -5.24
CA PHE A 383 -15.57 -8.87 -5.65
C PHE A 383 -14.75 -8.44 -6.87
N GLU A 384 -13.43 -8.45 -6.74
CA GLU A 384 -12.51 -8.17 -7.84
C GLU A 384 -11.73 -9.43 -8.16
N THR A 385 -11.61 -9.76 -9.43
CA THR A 385 -10.76 -10.85 -9.92
C THR A 385 -9.92 -10.39 -11.09
N GLY A 386 -8.73 -10.95 -11.24
CA GLY A 386 -7.85 -10.64 -12.35
C GLY A 386 -6.98 -11.82 -12.75
N ILE A 387 -6.67 -11.86 -14.04
CA ILE A 387 -5.73 -12.80 -14.64
C ILE A 387 -4.78 -12.04 -15.55
N GLU A 388 -3.50 -12.40 -15.53
CA GLU A 388 -2.44 -11.76 -16.33
C GLU A 388 -1.54 -12.81 -16.96
N GLY A 389 -1.37 -12.72 -18.29
CA GLY A 389 -0.32 -13.42 -19.02
C GLY A 389 0.88 -12.49 -19.20
N VAL A 390 2.05 -12.96 -18.83
CA VAL A 390 3.28 -12.17 -18.79
C VAL A 390 4.40 -12.83 -19.56
N HIS A 391 5.12 -12.03 -20.33
CA HIS A 391 6.39 -12.40 -20.98
C HIS A 391 7.55 -11.65 -20.30
N ARG A 392 8.52 -12.41 -19.75
CA ARG A 392 9.69 -11.87 -19.05
C ARG A 392 10.79 -11.54 -20.05
N LEU A 393 11.13 -10.25 -20.15
CA LEU A 393 12.25 -9.77 -20.96
C LEU A 393 13.59 -10.02 -20.24
N THR A 394 13.59 -10.08 -18.90
CA THR A 394 14.74 -10.46 -18.08
C THR A 394 14.48 -11.84 -17.47
N ARG A 395 15.23 -12.87 -17.89
CA ARG A 395 15.03 -14.24 -17.41
C ARG A 395 15.88 -14.62 -16.19
N ARG A 396 16.89 -13.84 -15.86
CA ARG A 396 17.79 -14.04 -14.72
C ARG A 396 17.94 -12.77 -13.89
N PRO A 397 16.85 -12.27 -13.29
CA PRO A 397 16.91 -11.04 -12.49
C PRO A 397 17.84 -11.16 -11.29
N GLY A 398 17.96 -12.36 -10.70
CA GLY A 398 18.89 -12.67 -9.61
C GLY A 398 20.36 -12.86 -10.03
N GLY A 399 20.68 -12.77 -11.33
CA GLY A 399 22.04 -12.88 -11.88
C GLY A 399 22.31 -14.18 -12.63
N SER A 400 23.48 -14.26 -13.26
CA SER A 400 23.87 -15.36 -14.15
C SER A 400 24.08 -16.69 -13.43
N SER A 401 24.39 -16.65 -12.14
CA SER A 401 24.60 -17.86 -11.30
C SER A 401 23.30 -18.60 -10.99
N LEU A 402 22.14 -17.95 -11.10
CA LEU A 402 20.86 -18.58 -10.85
C LEU A 402 20.23 -19.15 -12.13
N PRO A 403 19.42 -20.20 -12.04
CA PRO A 403 18.72 -20.75 -13.20
C PRO A 403 17.78 -19.70 -13.81
N ALA A 404 17.69 -19.71 -15.15
CA ALA A 404 16.77 -18.84 -15.85
C ALA A 404 15.31 -19.17 -15.47
N GLN A 405 14.52 -18.12 -15.23
CA GLN A 405 13.08 -18.28 -15.06
C GLN A 405 12.41 -18.64 -16.39
N LYS A 406 11.24 -19.26 -16.32
CA LYS A 406 10.38 -19.44 -17.51
C LYS A 406 10.12 -18.08 -18.14
N GLU A 407 10.14 -18.04 -19.44
CA GLU A 407 9.92 -16.79 -20.20
C GLU A 407 8.51 -16.27 -20.01
N GLU A 408 7.56 -17.20 -19.92
CA GLU A 408 6.15 -16.88 -19.73
C GLU A 408 5.67 -17.26 -18.33
N ALA A 409 4.70 -16.52 -17.84
CA ALA A 409 4.03 -16.78 -16.57
C ALA A 409 2.56 -16.37 -16.63
N LEU A 410 1.74 -17.08 -15.85
CA LEU A 410 0.34 -16.78 -15.64
C LEU A 410 0.13 -16.42 -14.16
N PHE A 411 -0.46 -15.25 -13.94
CA PHE A 411 -0.78 -14.78 -12.61
C PHE A 411 -2.28 -14.56 -12.47
N TRP A 412 -2.78 -14.83 -11.27
CA TRP A 412 -4.15 -14.55 -10.90
C TRP A 412 -4.20 -13.81 -9.57
N ARG A 413 -5.28 -13.07 -9.36
CA ARG A 413 -5.58 -12.42 -8.09
C ARG A 413 -7.09 -12.34 -7.88
N PHE A 414 -7.49 -12.27 -6.63
CA PHE A 414 -8.85 -11.90 -6.25
C PHE A 414 -8.85 -11.02 -5.01
N LEU A 415 -9.95 -10.29 -4.83
CA LEU A 415 -10.24 -9.50 -3.65
C LEU A 415 -11.76 -9.53 -3.40
N ALA A 416 -12.17 -9.91 -2.21
CA ALA A 416 -13.56 -9.87 -1.76
C ALA A 416 -13.69 -8.89 -0.58
N ARG A 417 -14.66 -7.96 -0.65
CA ARG A 417 -14.97 -6.96 0.40
C ARG A 417 -16.34 -7.25 1.03
N PHE A 418 -16.46 -7.06 2.34
CA PHE A 418 -17.71 -7.26 3.09
C PHE A 418 -17.96 -6.18 4.14
#